data_3736d6ff2b1f61976e618f3129c8ee5d
#
_entry.id   3736d6ff2b1f61976e618f3129c8ee5d
#
_cell.length_a   1.000
_cell.length_b   1.000
_cell.length_c   1.000
_cell.angle_alpha   90.00
_cell.angle_beta   90.00
_cell.angle_gamma   90.00
#
_symmetry.space_group_name_H-M   'P 1'
#
loop_
_entity.id
_entity.type
_entity.pdbx_description
1 polymer ?
#
loop_
_entity_poly.entity_id
_entity_poly.type
_entity_poly.pdbx_seq_one_letter_code
_entity_poly.pdbx_strand_id
1 'polypeptide(L)'
;MDPQAAQVPSVELRQLIQKVSAGSTLTEDEIRTALDQMTAGAATPAQMGAFLMALRVRGETVEEITGAAQMLRARMNRVAVPADAIDIVGTGGDSHGTYNVSTCAALVAAGAGARVAKHGNRRVSSKSGASDVLAELGVKLDVPFGTVSRCVSDAGLGFLWAPQHHPAMKHWAAIRGELGIRTIFNLLGPISNPGGVKRQVVGVFSWHWVEPIAHVLKNLGAEHVWVVHGHDGLDELTTTGATDVAELKNGRIEVFEVTPADAGLTPAKLSDLRGGDEKENAAAIRDVLDGKRTPLRDIAILNAAAALIVAGKAANLMDGAALAAHSIESGAARTALEKLVAISNGRT
;
A
#
# COMPACT_ATOMS: atom_id res chain seq x y z
N MET A 1 -32.36 -39.18 -7.53
CA MET A 1 -31.04 -38.90 -8.12
C MET A 1 -30.31 -37.96 -7.19
N ASP A 2 -29.45 -38.55 -6.43
CA ASP A 2 -28.68 -37.86 -5.38
C ASP A 2 -27.35 -37.42 -6.00
N PRO A 3 -27.03 -36.12 -6.04
CA PRO A 3 -25.70 -35.70 -6.42
C PRO A 3 -24.87 -35.55 -5.14
N GLN A 4 -24.22 -36.63 -4.76
CA GLN A 4 -23.07 -36.54 -3.86
C GLN A 4 -22.02 -35.64 -4.53
N ALA A 5 -22.12 -34.36 -4.27
CA ALA A 5 -20.99 -33.45 -4.43
C ALA A 5 -19.89 -34.01 -3.52
N ALA A 6 -18.81 -34.45 -4.11
CA ALA A 6 -17.61 -34.86 -3.40
C ALA A 6 -17.19 -33.73 -2.49
N GLN A 7 -17.50 -33.83 -1.19
CA GLN A 7 -16.93 -32.98 -0.18
C GLN A 7 -15.42 -33.20 -0.20
N VAL A 8 -14.67 -32.24 -0.74
CA VAL A 8 -13.23 -32.14 -0.50
C VAL A 8 -13.06 -32.20 1.02
N PRO A 9 -12.26 -33.12 1.58
CA PRO A 9 -12.09 -33.19 3.03
C PRO A 9 -11.66 -31.82 3.54
N SER A 10 -12.49 -31.19 4.37
CA SER A 10 -12.11 -29.94 5.01
C SER A 10 -10.96 -30.25 5.94
N VAL A 11 -9.75 -29.79 5.58
CA VAL A 11 -8.61 -29.84 6.50
C VAL A 11 -9.07 -29.12 7.76
N GLU A 12 -9.10 -29.82 8.90
CA GLU A 12 -9.57 -29.21 10.14
C GLU A 12 -8.65 -28.05 10.52
N LEU A 13 -9.22 -26.91 10.78
CA LEU A 13 -8.48 -25.69 11.19
C LEU A 13 -7.49 -25.98 12.32
N ARG A 14 -7.87 -26.86 13.26
CA ARG A 14 -6.97 -27.31 14.35
C ARG A 14 -5.68 -27.95 13.85
N GLN A 15 -5.75 -28.75 12.78
CA GLN A 15 -4.57 -29.38 12.19
C GLN A 15 -3.63 -28.34 11.57
N LEU A 16 -4.17 -27.29 10.93
CA LEU A 16 -3.38 -26.21 10.38
C LEU A 16 -2.73 -25.36 11.49
N ILE A 17 -3.46 -25.05 12.57
CA ILE A 17 -2.89 -24.39 13.75
C ILE A 17 -1.76 -25.24 14.35
N GLN A 18 -1.98 -26.54 14.52
CA GLN A 18 -0.97 -27.46 15.04
C GLN A 18 0.26 -27.53 14.13
N LYS A 19 0.07 -27.58 12.82
CA LYS A 19 1.15 -27.60 11.82
C LYS A 19 2.05 -26.38 11.94
N VAL A 20 1.47 -25.17 12.02
CA VAL A 20 2.23 -23.91 12.16
C VAL A 20 2.89 -23.84 13.52
N SER A 21 2.21 -24.20 14.61
CA SER A 21 2.76 -24.18 15.97
C SER A 21 3.91 -25.16 16.17
N ALA A 22 3.99 -26.24 15.36
CA ALA A 22 5.10 -27.17 15.31
C ALA A 22 6.28 -26.67 14.45
N GLY A 23 6.23 -25.44 13.92
CA GLY A 23 7.28 -24.84 13.11
C GLY A 23 7.19 -25.13 11.61
N SER A 24 6.19 -25.89 11.14
CA SER A 24 6.02 -26.20 9.73
C SER A 24 5.37 -25.05 8.95
N THR A 25 5.71 -24.92 7.67
CA THR A 25 5.10 -23.94 6.76
C THR A 25 3.79 -24.48 6.19
N LEU A 26 2.92 -23.56 5.76
CA LEU A 26 1.69 -23.86 5.03
C LEU A 26 1.88 -23.65 3.53
N THR A 27 1.21 -24.44 2.72
CA THR A 27 1.06 -24.17 1.29
C THR A 27 0.09 -23.00 1.06
N GLU A 28 0.07 -22.43 -0.15
CA GLU A 28 -0.90 -21.39 -0.53
C GLU A 28 -2.35 -21.82 -0.28
N ASP A 29 -2.69 -23.10 -0.58
CA ASP A 29 -4.03 -23.62 -0.38
C ASP A 29 -4.37 -23.82 1.10
N GLU A 30 -3.43 -24.26 1.92
CA GLU A 30 -3.63 -24.44 3.35
C GLU A 30 -3.87 -23.11 4.07
N ILE A 31 -3.03 -22.09 3.81
CA ILE A 31 -3.21 -20.78 4.43
C ILE A 31 -4.52 -20.12 3.96
N ARG A 32 -4.85 -20.24 2.66
CA ARG A 32 -6.10 -19.73 2.11
C ARG A 32 -7.29 -20.37 2.79
N THR A 33 -7.29 -21.71 2.93
CA THR A 33 -8.35 -22.48 3.59
C THR A 33 -8.49 -22.09 5.06
N ALA A 34 -7.39 -21.95 5.79
CA ALA A 34 -7.41 -21.53 7.20
C ALA A 34 -8.05 -20.15 7.36
N LEU A 35 -7.58 -19.17 6.60
CA LEU A 35 -8.09 -17.80 6.67
C LEU A 35 -9.54 -17.69 6.19
N ASP A 36 -9.95 -18.48 5.19
CA ASP A 36 -11.34 -18.54 4.74
C ASP A 36 -12.28 -19.06 5.83
N GLN A 37 -11.91 -20.16 6.49
CA GLN A 37 -12.70 -20.74 7.59
C GLN A 37 -12.79 -19.75 8.77
N MET A 38 -11.69 -19.11 9.15
CA MET A 38 -11.66 -18.10 10.20
C MET A 38 -12.53 -16.89 9.87
N THR A 39 -12.45 -16.40 8.64
CA THR A 39 -13.23 -15.26 8.15
C THR A 39 -14.73 -15.59 8.06
N ALA A 40 -15.08 -16.86 7.79
CA ALA A 40 -16.46 -17.34 7.80
C ALA A 40 -17.03 -17.57 9.21
N GLY A 41 -16.26 -17.32 10.27
CA GLY A 41 -16.68 -17.49 11.66
C GLY A 41 -16.55 -18.91 12.20
N ALA A 42 -15.82 -19.80 11.51
CA ALA A 42 -15.61 -21.19 11.97
C ALA A 42 -14.51 -21.30 13.05
N ALA A 43 -13.94 -20.20 13.50
CA ALA A 43 -12.86 -20.16 14.49
C ALA A 43 -13.22 -19.26 15.69
N THR A 44 -12.76 -19.67 16.86
CA THR A 44 -12.83 -18.81 18.05
C THR A 44 -11.76 -17.72 17.99
N PRO A 45 -11.92 -16.58 18.70
CA PRO A 45 -10.88 -15.57 18.82
C PRO A 45 -9.53 -16.12 19.30
N ALA A 46 -9.54 -17.08 20.23
CA ALA A 46 -8.35 -17.74 20.74
C ALA A 46 -7.61 -18.53 19.63
N GLN A 47 -8.35 -19.24 18.77
CA GLN A 47 -7.77 -19.96 17.62
C GLN A 47 -7.16 -18.99 16.60
N MET A 48 -7.86 -17.91 16.30
CA MET A 48 -7.39 -16.89 15.37
C MET A 48 -6.13 -16.18 15.90
N GLY A 49 -6.11 -15.80 17.17
CA GLY A 49 -4.95 -15.22 17.83
C GLY A 49 -3.76 -16.18 17.85
N ALA A 50 -3.98 -17.45 18.24
CA ALA A 50 -2.94 -18.47 18.25
C ALA A 50 -2.33 -18.69 16.84
N PHE A 51 -3.17 -18.75 15.81
CA PHE A 51 -2.72 -18.91 14.43
C PHE A 51 -1.85 -17.75 13.95
N LEU A 52 -2.31 -16.51 14.18
CA LEU A 52 -1.53 -15.31 13.82
C LEU A 52 -0.20 -15.25 14.57
N MET A 53 -0.19 -15.60 15.86
CA MET A 53 1.02 -15.61 16.67
C MET A 53 1.98 -16.72 16.24
N ALA A 54 1.49 -17.91 15.92
CA ALA A 54 2.32 -18.99 15.43
C ALA A 54 3.01 -18.64 14.10
N LEU A 55 2.28 -18.04 13.14
CA LEU A 55 2.86 -17.52 11.91
C LEU A 55 3.94 -16.47 12.22
N ARG A 56 3.61 -15.49 13.06
CA ARG A 56 4.53 -14.38 13.41
C ARG A 56 5.81 -14.84 14.08
N VAL A 57 5.73 -15.80 15.01
CA VAL A 57 6.91 -16.29 15.76
C VAL A 57 7.82 -17.13 14.86
N ARG A 58 7.24 -17.95 14.00
CA ARG A 58 7.99 -18.76 13.04
C ARG A 58 8.58 -17.90 11.91
N GLY A 59 7.92 -16.84 11.50
CA GLY A 59 8.17 -16.07 10.29
C GLY A 59 7.30 -16.55 9.14
N GLU A 60 6.60 -15.64 8.47
CA GLU A 60 5.73 -15.92 7.34
C GLU A 60 6.55 -16.21 6.08
N THR A 61 6.08 -17.11 5.20
CA THR A 61 6.73 -17.42 3.92
C THR A 61 6.06 -16.70 2.74
N VAL A 62 6.75 -16.67 1.60
CA VAL A 62 6.21 -16.10 0.35
C VAL A 62 4.92 -16.81 -0.05
N GLU A 63 4.88 -18.16 0.05
CA GLU A 63 3.69 -18.96 -0.27
C GLU A 63 2.52 -18.60 0.64
N GLU A 64 2.77 -18.48 1.93
CA GLU A 64 1.73 -18.13 2.91
C GLU A 64 1.19 -16.72 2.69
N ILE A 65 2.05 -15.74 2.44
CA ILE A 65 1.62 -14.37 2.15
C ILE A 65 0.86 -14.33 0.82
N THR A 66 1.29 -15.11 -0.19
CA THR A 66 0.60 -15.22 -1.49
C THR A 66 -0.81 -15.78 -1.31
N GLY A 67 -0.96 -16.92 -0.63
CA GLY A 67 -2.26 -17.54 -0.39
C GLY A 67 -3.19 -16.67 0.47
N ALA A 68 -2.65 -15.98 1.48
CA ALA A 68 -3.40 -15.03 2.29
C ALA A 68 -3.90 -13.83 1.47
N ALA A 69 -3.05 -13.29 0.58
CA ALA A 69 -3.43 -12.21 -0.32
C ALA A 69 -4.48 -12.65 -1.35
N GLN A 70 -4.37 -13.86 -1.88
CA GLN A 70 -5.37 -14.43 -2.79
C GLN A 70 -6.75 -14.52 -2.11
N MET A 71 -6.82 -15.01 -0.87
CA MET A 71 -8.05 -15.06 -0.08
C MET A 71 -8.65 -13.67 0.08
N LEU A 72 -7.84 -12.68 0.47
CA LEU A 72 -8.32 -11.32 0.69
C LEU A 72 -8.81 -10.68 -0.62
N ARG A 73 -8.07 -10.86 -1.72
CA ARG A 73 -8.44 -10.38 -3.07
C ARG A 73 -9.70 -11.04 -3.63
N ALA A 74 -9.98 -12.29 -3.25
CA ALA A 74 -11.20 -12.99 -3.65
C ALA A 74 -12.46 -12.45 -2.96
N ARG A 75 -12.31 -11.89 -1.75
CA ARG A 75 -13.41 -11.39 -0.91
C ARG A 75 -13.56 -9.86 -0.91
N MET A 76 -12.72 -9.14 -1.67
CA MET A 76 -12.80 -7.68 -1.73
C MET A 76 -13.88 -7.17 -2.69
N ASN A 77 -14.45 -6.03 -2.36
CA ASN A 77 -15.28 -5.26 -3.28
C ASN A 77 -14.38 -4.54 -4.28
N ARG A 78 -14.41 -4.97 -5.54
CA ARG A 78 -13.57 -4.41 -6.61
C ARG A 78 -14.10 -3.09 -7.13
N VAL A 79 -13.20 -2.25 -7.63
CA VAL A 79 -13.52 -1.03 -8.36
C VAL A 79 -12.81 -1.07 -9.72
N ALA A 80 -13.53 -0.69 -10.78
CA ALA A 80 -12.93 -0.59 -12.11
C ALA A 80 -12.02 0.64 -12.18
N VAL A 81 -10.76 0.42 -12.56
CA VAL A 81 -9.78 1.49 -12.80
C VAL A 81 -9.10 1.27 -14.16
N PRO A 82 -8.51 2.31 -14.77
CA PRO A 82 -7.75 2.15 -15.99
C PRO A 82 -6.66 1.09 -15.86
N ALA A 83 -6.38 0.34 -16.92
CA ALA A 83 -5.44 -0.78 -16.92
C ALA A 83 -3.98 -0.36 -16.62
N ASP A 84 -3.65 0.89 -16.90
CA ASP A 84 -2.34 1.52 -16.61
C ASP A 84 -2.29 2.20 -15.23
N ALA A 85 -3.33 2.05 -14.41
CA ALA A 85 -3.34 2.63 -13.07
C ALA A 85 -2.28 1.98 -12.18
N ILE A 86 -1.68 2.81 -11.33
CA ILE A 86 -0.66 2.41 -10.36
C ILE A 86 -1.15 2.63 -8.93
N ASP A 87 -0.45 2.03 -7.95
CA ASP A 87 -0.60 2.37 -6.53
C ASP A 87 0.73 2.84 -5.93
N ILE A 88 0.65 3.70 -4.94
CA ILE A 88 1.77 4.13 -4.10
C ILE A 88 1.31 3.94 -2.65
N VAL A 89 1.85 2.94 -1.98
CA VAL A 89 1.32 2.48 -0.69
C VAL A 89 2.44 1.93 0.18
N GLY A 90 2.32 2.06 1.50
CA GLY A 90 3.21 1.44 2.46
C GLY A 90 2.46 0.52 3.42
N THR A 91 3.20 -0.35 4.09
CA THR A 91 2.68 -1.21 5.16
C THR A 91 2.27 -0.40 6.39
N GLY A 92 2.81 0.80 6.51
CA GLY A 92 2.68 1.62 7.70
C GLY A 92 3.44 1.06 8.89
N GLY A 93 3.35 1.79 10.01
CA GLY A 93 3.88 1.30 11.28
C GLY A 93 5.40 1.41 11.43
N ASP A 94 6.06 2.23 10.64
CA ASP A 94 7.48 2.57 10.78
C ASP A 94 7.81 3.27 12.10
N SER A 95 6.77 3.77 12.80
CA SER A 95 6.87 4.43 14.12
C SER A 95 7.64 5.76 14.13
N HIS A 96 7.99 6.30 12.96
CA HIS A 96 8.74 7.56 12.85
C HIS A 96 7.82 8.79 12.92
N GLY A 97 6.53 8.62 12.64
CA GLY A 97 5.55 9.71 12.67
C GLY A 97 5.86 10.78 11.64
N THR A 98 6.24 10.36 10.45
CA THR A 98 6.54 11.24 9.31
C THR A 98 5.27 11.83 8.69
N TYR A 99 5.46 12.79 7.80
CA TYR A 99 4.39 13.26 6.92
C TYR A 99 3.76 12.11 6.11
N ASN A 100 2.56 12.34 5.55
CA ASN A 100 1.92 11.38 4.65
C ASN A 100 2.57 11.43 3.25
N VAL A 101 3.81 10.95 3.18
CA VAL A 101 4.69 11.02 2.00
C VAL A 101 4.02 10.40 0.79
N SER A 102 3.56 9.14 0.88
CA SER A 102 2.90 8.45 -0.24
C SER A 102 1.63 9.15 -0.72
N THR A 103 0.92 9.89 0.16
CA THR A 103 -0.26 10.67 -0.24
C THR A 103 0.14 11.91 -1.04
N CYS A 104 1.19 12.62 -0.61
CA CYS A 104 1.74 13.75 -1.34
C CYS A 104 2.31 13.30 -2.69
N ALA A 105 3.11 12.22 -2.70
CA ALA A 105 3.69 11.63 -3.90
C ALA A 105 2.62 11.19 -4.92
N ALA A 106 1.48 10.65 -4.44
CA ALA A 106 0.36 10.28 -5.29
C ALA A 106 -0.25 11.47 -6.05
N LEU A 107 -0.42 12.62 -5.36
CA LEU A 107 -0.90 13.85 -5.99
C LEU A 107 0.11 14.39 -7.01
N VAL A 108 1.39 14.36 -6.67
CA VAL A 108 2.47 14.79 -7.56
C VAL A 108 2.56 13.90 -8.80
N ALA A 109 2.51 12.58 -8.62
CA ALA A 109 2.53 11.62 -9.73
C ALA A 109 1.29 11.77 -10.63
N ALA A 110 0.11 12.01 -10.05
CA ALA A 110 -1.11 12.28 -10.81
C ALA A 110 -0.99 13.55 -11.66
N GLY A 111 -0.45 14.64 -11.11
CA GLY A 111 -0.19 15.87 -11.86
C GLY A 111 0.87 15.69 -12.96
N ALA A 112 1.80 14.74 -12.81
CA ALA A 112 2.74 14.33 -13.84
C ALA A 112 2.13 13.36 -14.87
N GLY A 113 0.81 13.10 -14.80
CA GLY A 113 0.05 12.32 -15.77
C GLY A 113 0.01 10.82 -15.49
N ALA A 114 0.41 10.32 -14.33
CA ALA A 114 0.10 8.96 -13.91
C ALA A 114 -1.37 8.84 -13.49
N ARG A 115 -1.95 7.63 -13.64
CA ARG A 115 -3.27 7.31 -13.08
C ARG A 115 -3.05 6.55 -11.78
N VAL A 116 -3.41 7.16 -10.66
CA VAL A 116 -3.14 6.60 -9.34
C VAL A 116 -4.43 6.10 -8.70
N ALA A 117 -4.52 4.80 -8.45
CA ALA A 117 -5.58 4.15 -7.70
C ALA A 117 -5.05 3.86 -6.29
N LYS A 118 -4.96 4.90 -5.45
CA LYS A 118 -4.31 4.80 -4.15
C LYS A 118 -5.15 4.02 -3.17
N HIS A 119 -4.64 2.86 -2.72
CA HIS A 119 -5.23 2.11 -1.63
C HIS A 119 -4.74 2.65 -0.28
N GLY A 120 -5.63 2.75 0.68
CA GLY A 120 -5.25 3.26 1.99
C GLY A 120 -6.34 3.17 3.05
N ASN A 121 -5.93 3.43 4.30
CA ASN A 121 -6.80 3.33 5.47
C ASN A 121 -6.61 4.55 6.38
N ARG A 122 -7.42 4.59 7.45
CA ARG A 122 -7.17 5.45 8.60
C ARG A 122 -5.91 4.99 9.33
N ARG A 123 -5.40 5.86 10.21
CA ARG A 123 -4.27 5.54 11.06
C ARG A 123 -4.45 4.20 11.80
N VAL A 124 -3.38 3.45 11.90
CA VAL A 124 -3.30 2.26 12.78
C VAL A 124 -2.34 2.53 13.93
N SER A 125 -1.20 3.16 13.66
CA SER A 125 -0.13 3.43 14.64
C SER A 125 0.44 4.85 14.56
N SER A 126 0.30 5.57 13.44
CA SER A 126 0.76 6.95 13.23
C SER A 126 -0.22 7.98 13.81
N LYS A 127 0.17 9.27 13.87
CA LYS A 127 -0.72 10.36 14.31
C LYS A 127 -1.84 10.63 13.32
N SER A 128 -1.61 10.43 12.00
CA SER A 128 -2.62 10.59 10.95
C SER A 128 -2.42 9.53 9.85
N GLY A 129 -3.53 8.99 9.31
CA GLY A 129 -3.53 8.08 8.16
C GLY A 129 -3.79 8.81 6.85
N ALA A 130 -3.59 8.11 5.72
CA ALA A 130 -3.83 8.69 4.40
C ALA A 130 -5.27 9.19 4.22
N SER A 131 -6.27 8.46 4.73
CA SER A 131 -7.67 8.87 4.67
C SER A 131 -7.96 10.11 5.50
N ASP A 132 -7.32 10.24 6.69
CA ASP A 132 -7.57 11.36 7.59
C ASP A 132 -7.07 12.67 6.93
N VAL A 133 -5.88 12.63 6.34
CA VAL A 133 -5.30 13.77 5.62
C VAL A 133 -6.07 14.11 4.35
N LEU A 134 -6.52 13.12 3.57
CA LEU A 134 -7.32 13.37 2.37
C LEU A 134 -8.68 13.99 2.73
N ALA A 135 -9.31 13.57 3.83
CA ALA A 135 -10.53 14.19 4.32
C ALA A 135 -10.30 15.66 4.71
N GLU A 136 -9.18 15.96 5.38
CA GLU A 136 -8.80 17.33 5.75
C GLU A 136 -8.46 18.20 4.51
N LEU A 137 -7.98 17.58 3.44
CA LEU A 137 -7.81 18.22 2.13
C LEU A 137 -9.13 18.46 1.39
N GLY A 138 -10.26 17.97 1.92
CA GLY A 138 -11.60 18.16 1.37
C GLY A 138 -12.11 17.00 0.50
N VAL A 139 -11.39 15.89 0.43
CA VAL A 139 -11.81 14.69 -0.33
C VAL A 139 -12.89 13.94 0.44
N LYS A 140 -14.02 13.65 -0.20
CA LYS A 140 -15.05 12.78 0.35
C LYS A 140 -14.67 11.32 0.10
N LEU A 141 -14.52 10.55 1.19
CA LEU A 141 -14.00 9.19 1.15
C LEU A 141 -15.10 8.14 0.90
N ASP A 142 -16.25 8.31 1.57
CA ASP A 142 -17.38 7.40 1.47
C ASP A 142 -18.23 7.78 0.25
N VAL A 143 -17.79 7.32 -0.92
CA VAL A 143 -18.42 7.60 -2.21
C VAL A 143 -18.67 6.29 -2.97
N PRO A 144 -19.65 6.24 -3.90
CA PRO A 144 -19.87 5.07 -4.76
C PRO A 144 -18.61 4.69 -5.55
N PHE A 145 -18.41 3.41 -5.83
CA PHE A 145 -17.24 2.92 -6.58
C PHE A 145 -17.12 3.54 -7.97
N GLY A 146 -18.25 3.85 -8.64
CA GLY A 146 -18.24 4.60 -9.90
C GLY A 146 -17.65 6.00 -9.77
N THR A 147 -17.83 6.67 -8.62
CA THR A 147 -17.18 7.96 -8.33
C THR A 147 -15.69 7.79 -8.12
N VAL A 148 -15.25 6.73 -7.40
CA VAL A 148 -13.81 6.41 -7.26
C VAL A 148 -13.18 6.16 -8.63
N SER A 149 -13.85 5.37 -9.49
CA SER A 149 -13.40 5.12 -10.87
C SER A 149 -13.22 6.41 -11.67
N ARG A 150 -14.19 7.34 -11.59
CA ARG A 150 -14.10 8.67 -12.23
C ARG A 150 -12.95 9.50 -11.64
N CYS A 151 -12.72 9.48 -10.33
CA CYS A 151 -11.58 10.17 -9.74
C CYS A 151 -10.25 9.69 -10.34
N VAL A 152 -10.06 8.37 -10.50
CA VAL A 152 -8.84 7.84 -11.14
C VAL A 152 -8.73 8.28 -12.61
N SER A 153 -9.83 8.24 -13.36
CA SER A 153 -9.83 8.56 -14.80
C SER A 153 -9.69 10.04 -15.08
N ASP A 154 -10.42 10.90 -14.36
CA ASP A 154 -10.62 12.31 -14.71
C ASP A 154 -9.73 13.27 -13.89
N ALA A 155 -9.46 12.92 -12.60
CA ALA A 155 -8.55 13.68 -11.77
C ALA A 155 -7.11 13.13 -11.76
N GLY A 156 -6.89 11.92 -12.33
CA GLY A 156 -5.61 11.22 -12.25
C GLY A 156 -5.35 10.52 -10.91
N LEU A 157 -6.19 10.73 -9.90
CA LEU A 157 -6.07 10.10 -8.57
C LEU A 157 -7.45 9.75 -8.02
N GLY A 158 -7.63 8.49 -7.59
CA GLY A 158 -8.75 8.04 -6.79
C GLY A 158 -8.29 7.36 -5.52
N PHE A 159 -9.03 7.55 -4.42
CA PHE A 159 -8.70 6.92 -3.15
C PHE A 159 -9.62 5.73 -2.89
N LEU A 160 -9.00 4.55 -2.78
CA LEU A 160 -9.66 3.28 -2.51
C LEU A 160 -9.64 3.03 -1.00
N TRP A 161 -10.67 3.47 -0.33
CA TRP A 161 -10.75 3.42 1.13
C TRP A 161 -10.98 2.00 1.65
N ALA A 162 -9.98 1.43 2.32
CA ALA A 162 -9.92 0.02 2.70
C ALA A 162 -11.17 -0.53 3.41
N PRO A 163 -11.85 0.18 4.35
CA PRO A 163 -13.07 -0.33 4.98
C PRO A 163 -14.23 -0.63 4.03
N GLN A 164 -14.36 0.10 2.91
CA GLN A 164 -15.40 -0.16 1.92
C GLN A 164 -15.07 -1.38 1.05
N HIS A 165 -13.79 -1.60 0.80
CA HIS A 165 -13.33 -2.63 -0.12
C HIS A 165 -13.07 -3.98 0.54
N HIS A 166 -12.74 -4.03 1.84
CA HIS A 166 -12.36 -5.25 2.54
C HIS A 166 -13.32 -5.58 3.71
N PRO A 167 -14.59 -5.91 3.44
CA PRO A 167 -15.57 -6.20 4.50
C PRO A 167 -15.16 -7.41 5.36
N ALA A 168 -14.42 -8.37 4.79
CA ALA A 168 -13.89 -9.53 5.50
C ALA A 168 -12.97 -9.17 6.67
N MET A 169 -12.30 -8.02 6.59
CA MET A 169 -11.39 -7.57 7.65
C MET A 169 -12.08 -7.17 8.95
N LYS A 170 -13.41 -6.98 8.96
CA LYS A 170 -14.17 -6.68 10.19
C LYS A 170 -14.04 -7.79 11.23
N HIS A 171 -14.00 -9.06 10.80
CA HIS A 171 -13.85 -10.21 11.69
C HIS A 171 -12.49 -10.27 12.39
N TRP A 172 -11.48 -9.63 11.79
CA TRP A 172 -10.11 -9.64 12.30
C TRP A 172 -9.76 -8.39 13.14
N ALA A 173 -10.58 -7.33 13.06
CA ALA A 173 -10.25 -6.04 13.64
C ALA A 173 -10.07 -6.10 15.17
N ALA A 174 -10.99 -6.76 15.88
CA ALA A 174 -10.91 -6.92 17.33
C ALA A 174 -9.67 -7.71 17.75
N ILE A 175 -9.44 -8.87 17.12
CA ILE A 175 -8.30 -9.76 17.43
C ILE A 175 -6.96 -9.06 17.18
N ARG A 176 -6.84 -8.35 16.06
CA ARG A 176 -5.64 -7.57 15.74
C ARG A 176 -5.41 -6.44 16.74
N GLY A 177 -6.49 -5.79 17.19
CA GLY A 177 -6.44 -4.74 18.23
C GLY A 177 -6.00 -5.29 19.58
N GLU A 178 -6.53 -6.45 20.00
CA GLU A 178 -6.14 -7.11 21.25
C GLU A 178 -4.69 -7.61 21.24
N LEU A 179 -4.23 -8.17 20.11
CA LEU A 179 -2.84 -8.59 19.94
C LEU A 179 -1.86 -7.41 20.01
N GLY A 180 -2.24 -6.24 19.47
CA GLY A 180 -1.44 -5.02 19.54
C GLY A 180 -0.07 -5.09 18.84
N ILE A 181 0.17 -6.12 18.04
CA ILE A 181 1.44 -6.38 17.34
C ILE A 181 1.24 -6.52 15.84
N ARG A 182 2.34 -6.47 15.09
CA ARG A 182 2.32 -6.78 13.64
C ARG A 182 2.11 -8.26 13.42
N THR A 183 1.27 -8.58 12.42
CA THR A 183 0.98 -9.93 11.95
C THR A 183 1.02 -9.94 10.42
N ILE A 184 0.81 -11.10 9.78
CA ILE A 184 0.71 -11.21 8.32
C ILE A 184 -0.20 -10.16 7.69
N PHE A 185 -1.27 -9.72 8.38
CA PHE A 185 -2.20 -8.70 7.88
C PHE A 185 -1.56 -7.33 7.64
N ASN A 186 -0.42 -7.02 8.26
CA ASN A 186 0.29 -5.77 8.01
C ASN A 186 0.96 -5.77 6.62
N LEU A 187 1.27 -6.96 6.10
CA LEU A 187 1.83 -7.11 4.74
C LEU A 187 0.73 -7.18 3.67
N LEU A 188 -0.48 -7.65 4.02
CA LEU A 188 -1.55 -7.91 3.05
C LEU A 188 -2.20 -6.62 2.52
N GLY A 189 -2.27 -5.55 3.32
CA GLY A 189 -2.91 -4.30 2.92
C GLY A 189 -2.36 -3.74 1.60
N PRO A 190 -1.07 -3.45 1.50
CA PRO A 190 -0.45 -2.90 0.29
C PRO A 190 -0.59 -3.78 -0.95
N ILE A 191 -0.61 -5.09 -0.78
CA ILE A 191 -0.63 -6.05 -1.88
C ILE A 191 -2.06 -6.50 -2.27
N SER A 192 -3.10 -5.87 -1.70
CA SER A 192 -4.51 -6.21 -1.95
C SER A 192 -5.30 -5.02 -2.45
N ASN A 193 -4.75 -4.27 -3.42
CA ASN A 193 -5.42 -3.11 -4.01
C ASN A 193 -6.72 -3.52 -4.73
N PRO A 194 -7.87 -2.91 -4.37
CA PRO A 194 -9.18 -3.26 -4.94
C PRO A 194 -9.36 -2.91 -6.43
N GLY A 195 -8.53 -2.02 -6.96
CA GLY A 195 -8.47 -1.71 -8.39
C GLY A 195 -7.77 -2.80 -9.21
N GLY A 196 -7.13 -3.79 -8.56
CA GLY A 196 -6.39 -4.85 -9.24
C GLY A 196 -5.20 -4.34 -10.05
N VAL A 197 -4.59 -3.24 -9.61
CA VAL A 197 -3.43 -2.64 -10.27
C VAL A 197 -2.28 -3.64 -10.36
N LYS A 198 -1.54 -3.58 -11.44
CA LYS A 198 -0.39 -4.46 -11.71
C LYS A 198 0.94 -3.75 -11.55
N ARG A 199 0.93 -2.47 -11.24
CA ARG A 199 2.08 -1.59 -11.12
C ARG A 199 2.01 -0.84 -9.80
N GLN A 200 3.06 -0.93 -8.97
CA GLN A 200 3.00 -0.41 -7.61
C GLN A 200 4.38 0.05 -7.13
N VAL A 201 4.39 1.07 -6.27
CA VAL A 201 5.48 1.30 -5.31
C VAL A 201 4.95 0.89 -3.95
N VAL A 202 5.62 -0.08 -3.32
CA VAL A 202 5.20 -0.66 -2.05
C VAL A 202 6.30 -0.48 -1.01
N GLY A 203 6.06 0.37 -0.03
CA GLY A 203 6.95 0.50 1.11
C GLY A 203 6.72 -0.62 2.15
N VAL A 204 7.79 -1.17 2.70
CA VAL A 204 7.74 -2.20 3.73
C VAL A 204 8.47 -1.76 4.99
N PHE A 205 7.92 -2.11 6.17
CA PHE A 205 8.43 -1.69 7.48
C PHE A 205 9.77 -2.32 7.88
N SER A 206 10.32 -3.21 7.07
CA SER A 206 11.61 -3.89 7.33
C SER A 206 12.24 -4.33 6.01
N TRP A 207 13.55 -4.17 5.89
CA TRP A 207 14.34 -4.62 4.74
C TRP A 207 14.16 -6.11 4.43
N HIS A 208 13.91 -6.92 5.46
CA HIS A 208 13.63 -8.35 5.31
C HIS A 208 12.47 -8.66 4.35
N TRP A 209 11.52 -7.73 4.18
CA TRP A 209 10.35 -7.90 3.32
C TRP A 209 10.52 -7.33 1.91
N VAL A 210 11.63 -6.67 1.60
CA VAL A 210 11.84 -6.02 0.30
C VAL A 210 11.77 -7.05 -0.83
N GLU A 211 12.62 -8.05 -0.83
CA GLU A 211 12.63 -9.10 -1.86
C GLU A 211 11.44 -10.08 -1.73
N PRO A 212 11.07 -10.59 -0.54
CA PRO A 212 9.91 -11.49 -0.41
C PRO A 212 8.60 -10.92 -0.93
N ILE A 213 8.29 -9.64 -0.67
CA ILE A 213 7.07 -9.01 -1.17
C ILE A 213 7.09 -8.82 -2.69
N ALA A 214 8.24 -8.60 -3.31
CA ALA A 214 8.37 -8.60 -4.77
C ALA A 214 8.03 -9.97 -5.36
N HIS A 215 8.47 -11.08 -4.73
CA HIS A 215 8.09 -12.44 -5.10
C HIS A 215 6.59 -12.68 -4.93
N VAL A 216 5.99 -12.26 -3.82
CA VAL A 216 4.55 -12.36 -3.61
C VAL A 216 3.79 -11.61 -4.72
N LEU A 217 4.18 -10.37 -5.03
CA LEU A 217 3.53 -9.57 -6.06
C LEU A 217 3.68 -10.20 -7.46
N LYS A 218 4.84 -10.80 -7.76
CA LYS A 218 5.05 -11.60 -8.97
C LYS A 218 4.06 -12.77 -9.04
N ASN A 219 3.90 -13.54 -7.97
CA ASN A 219 2.95 -14.66 -7.90
C ASN A 219 1.50 -14.19 -8.04
N LEU A 220 1.20 -12.97 -7.61
CA LEU A 220 -0.11 -12.34 -7.74
C LEU A 220 -0.34 -11.65 -9.11
N GLY A 221 0.59 -11.79 -10.06
CA GLY A 221 0.48 -11.31 -11.44
C GLY A 221 0.79 -9.82 -11.63
N ALA A 222 1.59 -9.22 -10.76
CA ALA A 222 2.09 -7.87 -10.98
C ALA A 222 3.08 -7.81 -12.16
N GLU A 223 3.16 -6.64 -12.81
CA GLU A 223 3.96 -6.43 -14.03
C GLU A 223 5.22 -5.59 -13.76
N HIS A 224 5.07 -4.50 -13.00
CA HIS A 224 6.18 -3.61 -12.66
C HIS A 224 5.98 -3.07 -11.24
N VAL A 225 6.87 -3.43 -10.34
CA VAL A 225 6.78 -3.07 -8.92
C VAL A 225 8.13 -2.66 -8.40
N TRP A 226 8.15 -1.65 -7.56
CA TRP A 226 9.26 -1.36 -6.65
C TRP A 226 8.79 -1.65 -5.22
N VAL A 227 9.44 -2.59 -4.55
CA VAL A 227 9.28 -2.80 -3.10
C VAL A 227 10.46 -2.13 -2.42
N VAL A 228 10.20 -1.24 -1.47
CA VAL A 228 11.22 -0.32 -0.95
C VAL A 228 11.27 -0.28 0.58
N HIS A 229 12.46 -0.03 1.13
CA HIS A 229 12.67 0.21 2.55
C HIS A 229 13.85 1.16 2.75
N GLY A 230 13.62 2.30 3.39
CA GLY A 230 14.66 3.26 3.73
C GLY A 230 15.58 2.75 4.84
N HIS A 231 16.90 2.98 4.74
CA HIS A 231 17.87 2.59 5.77
C HIS A 231 17.64 3.30 7.11
N ASP A 232 16.85 4.37 7.13
CA ASP A 232 16.37 5.05 8.33
C ASP A 232 15.14 4.39 8.97
N GLY A 233 14.63 3.31 8.36
CA GLY A 233 13.48 2.53 8.83
C GLY A 233 12.14 2.95 8.25
N LEU A 234 12.09 3.92 7.33
CA LEU A 234 10.88 4.34 6.66
C LEU A 234 10.39 3.28 5.66
N ASP A 235 9.08 3.10 5.59
CA ASP A 235 8.42 2.33 4.53
C ASP A 235 8.16 3.18 3.27
N GLU A 236 9.19 3.96 2.87
CA GLU A 236 9.19 4.89 1.73
C GLU A 236 10.61 4.93 1.13
N LEU A 237 10.75 5.45 -0.10
CA LEU A 237 12.07 5.92 -0.51
C LEU A 237 12.44 7.13 0.35
N THR A 238 13.58 7.06 1.03
CA THR A 238 13.99 8.11 1.97
C THR A 238 14.93 9.13 1.34
N THR A 239 14.81 10.38 1.78
CA THR A 239 15.81 11.43 1.47
C THR A 239 16.91 11.53 2.53
N THR A 240 16.92 10.67 3.57
CA THR A 240 17.93 10.76 4.63
C THR A 240 19.17 9.90 4.36
N GLY A 241 19.09 8.97 3.41
CA GLY A 241 20.16 8.02 3.10
C GLY A 241 19.79 7.09 1.95
N ALA A 242 20.34 5.89 1.98
CA ALA A 242 20.03 4.86 1.00
C ALA A 242 18.65 4.23 1.25
N THR A 243 18.09 3.66 0.21
CA THR A 243 16.84 2.88 0.21
C THR A 243 17.10 1.57 -0.52
N ASP A 244 16.79 0.44 0.13
CA ASP A 244 16.76 -0.87 -0.52
C ASP A 244 15.56 -0.95 -1.46
N VAL A 245 15.77 -1.47 -2.67
CA VAL A 245 14.75 -1.64 -3.70
C VAL A 245 14.80 -3.06 -4.25
N ALA A 246 13.65 -3.73 -4.31
CA ALA A 246 13.45 -4.90 -5.16
C ALA A 246 12.52 -4.52 -6.31
N GLU A 247 13.05 -4.45 -7.53
CA GLU A 247 12.27 -4.19 -8.73
C GLU A 247 11.80 -5.50 -9.35
N LEU A 248 10.49 -5.68 -9.47
CA LEU A 248 9.89 -6.67 -10.37
C LEU A 248 9.61 -5.97 -11.71
N LYS A 249 10.22 -6.44 -12.78
CA LYS A 249 9.99 -5.95 -14.14
C LYS A 249 10.17 -7.08 -15.15
N ASN A 250 9.24 -7.21 -16.09
CA ASN A 250 9.30 -8.26 -17.11
C ASN A 250 9.49 -9.69 -16.54
N GLY A 251 8.89 -9.97 -15.38
CA GLY A 251 8.97 -11.26 -14.69
C GLY A 251 10.29 -11.54 -13.97
N ARG A 252 11.24 -10.61 -13.97
CA ARG A 252 12.52 -10.69 -13.23
C ARG A 252 12.47 -9.80 -12.00
N ILE A 253 13.16 -10.22 -10.95
CA ILE A 253 13.34 -9.43 -9.73
C ILE A 253 14.83 -9.12 -9.63
N GLU A 254 15.13 -7.83 -9.46
CA GLU A 254 16.48 -7.31 -9.24
C GLU A 254 16.48 -6.50 -7.94
N VAL A 255 17.54 -6.68 -7.13
CA VAL A 255 17.70 -5.96 -5.86
C VAL A 255 18.87 -5.02 -5.96
N PHE A 256 18.64 -3.76 -5.61
CA PHE A 256 19.65 -2.71 -5.65
C PHE A 256 19.35 -1.62 -4.61
N GLU A 257 20.26 -0.70 -4.42
CA GLU A 257 20.07 0.48 -3.58
C GLU A 257 19.94 1.73 -4.44
N VAL A 258 19.18 2.70 -3.92
CA VAL A 258 19.10 4.06 -4.47
C VAL A 258 19.31 5.09 -3.36
N THR A 259 19.74 6.26 -3.75
CA THR A 259 19.99 7.40 -2.86
C THR A 259 19.28 8.65 -3.35
N PRO A 260 19.10 9.69 -2.54
CA PRO A 260 18.55 10.97 -3.00
C PRO A 260 19.34 11.58 -4.18
N ALA A 261 20.63 11.33 -4.23
CA ALA A 261 21.51 11.83 -5.31
C ALA A 261 21.12 11.27 -6.69
N ASP A 262 20.59 10.03 -6.77
CA ASP A 262 20.13 9.43 -8.02
C ASP A 262 18.92 10.16 -8.62
N ALA A 263 18.23 10.96 -7.80
CA ALA A 263 17.14 11.85 -8.20
C ALA A 263 17.56 13.33 -8.26
N GLY A 264 18.85 13.64 -8.08
CA GLY A 264 19.35 15.01 -8.01
C GLY A 264 18.92 15.78 -6.75
N LEU A 265 18.56 15.07 -5.68
CA LEU A 265 18.10 15.64 -4.43
C LEU A 265 19.21 15.68 -3.38
N THR A 266 19.14 16.68 -2.50
CA THR A 266 20.07 16.80 -1.37
C THR A 266 19.58 15.97 -0.19
N PRO A 267 20.46 15.26 0.54
CA PRO A 267 20.06 14.54 1.74
C PRO A 267 19.43 15.45 2.81
N ALA A 268 18.34 14.98 3.43
CA ALA A 268 17.66 15.61 4.56
C ALA A 268 18.00 14.90 5.88
N LYS A 269 17.54 15.45 7.01
CA LYS A 269 17.57 14.75 8.30
C LYS A 269 16.19 14.14 8.58
N LEU A 270 16.15 13.01 9.28
CA LEU A 270 14.89 12.35 9.64
C LEU A 270 13.99 13.29 10.50
N SER A 271 14.59 14.17 11.31
CA SER A 271 13.86 15.20 12.05
C SER A 271 13.05 16.14 11.18
N ASP A 272 13.52 16.39 9.94
CA ASP A 272 12.90 17.33 9.01
C ASP A 272 11.69 16.73 8.29
N LEU A 273 11.54 15.40 8.36
CA LEU A 273 10.44 14.64 7.79
C LEU A 273 9.32 14.35 8.80
N ARG A 274 9.46 14.84 10.06
CA ARG A 274 8.47 14.59 11.11
C ARG A 274 7.17 15.32 10.81
N GLY A 275 6.09 14.55 10.70
CA GLY A 275 4.72 15.06 10.55
C GLY A 275 4.02 15.31 11.88
N GLY A 276 2.80 15.76 11.80
CA GLY A 276 1.91 16.05 12.90
C GLY A 276 0.57 15.32 12.81
N ASP A 277 -0.48 16.00 13.23
CA ASP A 277 -1.84 15.53 13.06
C ASP A 277 -2.31 15.68 11.58
N GLU A 278 -3.55 15.30 11.31
CA GLU A 278 -4.12 15.38 9.96
C GLU A 278 -4.18 16.79 9.40
N LYS A 279 -4.36 17.81 10.24
CA LYS A 279 -4.44 19.22 9.83
C LYS A 279 -3.06 19.75 9.47
N GLU A 280 -2.08 19.48 10.32
CA GLU A 280 -0.68 19.86 10.09
C GLU A 280 -0.16 19.20 8.81
N ASN A 281 -0.44 17.91 8.62
CA ASN A 281 0.00 17.18 7.43
C ASN A 281 -0.73 17.63 6.16
N ALA A 282 -2.02 17.95 6.24
CA ALA A 282 -2.76 18.52 5.10
C ALA A 282 -2.24 19.91 4.72
N ALA A 283 -1.91 20.75 5.71
CA ALA A 283 -1.29 22.06 5.46
C ALA A 283 0.08 21.91 4.78
N ALA A 284 0.92 20.98 5.26
CA ALA A 284 2.22 20.71 4.65
C ALA A 284 2.10 20.21 3.20
N ILE A 285 1.10 19.37 2.89
CA ILE A 285 0.82 18.93 1.51
C ILE A 285 0.39 20.13 0.66
N ARG A 286 -0.51 21.02 1.16
CA ARG A 286 -0.88 22.24 0.42
C ARG A 286 0.34 23.11 0.13
N ASP A 287 1.25 23.28 1.10
CA ASP A 287 2.49 24.02 0.93
C ASP A 287 3.36 23.43 -0.20
N VAL A 288 3.47 22.10 -0.28
CA VAL A 288 4.16 21.45 -1.40
C VAL A 288 3.46 21.73 -2.73
N LEU A 289 2.13 21.57 -2.78
CA LEU A 289 1.36 21.81 -4.01
C LEU A 289 1.37 23.30 -4.43
N ASP A 290 1.64 24.20 -3.49
CA ASP A 290 1.85 25.64 -3.71
C ASP A 290 3.29 25.98 -4.15
N GLY A 291 4.16 24.96 -4.32
CA GLY A 291 5.51 25.11 -4.81
C GLY A 291 6.55 25.46 -3.74
N LYS A 292 6.19 25.45 -2.45
CA LYS A 292 7.14 25.74 -1.37
C LYS A 292 8.22 24.64 -1.32
N ARG A 293 9.47 25.06 -1.17
CA ARG A 293 10.61 24.16 -1.01
C ARG A 293 10.70 23.71 0.44
N THR A 294 10.30 22.46 0.70
CA THR A 294 10.28 21.85 2.03
C THR A 294 10.86 20.44 1.96
N PRO A 295 11.34 19.86 3.07
CA PRO A 295 11.79 18.46 3.09
C PRO A 295 10.71 17.47 2.63
N LEU A 296 9.42 17.74 2.94
CA LEU A 296 8.30 16.94 2.42
C LEU A 296 8.21 17.01 0.88
N ARG A 297 8.48 18.16 0.26
CA ARG A 297 8.51 18.28 -1.20
C ARG A 297 9.53 17.33 -1.81
N ASP A 298 10.74 17.31 -1.26
CA ASP A 298 11.84 16.53 -1.83
C ASP A 298 11.60 15.03 -1.69
N ILE A 299 11.16 14.55 -0.53
CA ILE A 299 10.81 13.13 -0.36
C ILE A 299 9.58 12.74 -1.20
N ALA A 300 8.60 13.64 -1.36
CA ALA A 300 7.45 13.40 -2.23
C ALA A 300 7.86 13.32 -3.71
N ILE A 301 8.81 14.15 -4.16
CA ILE A 301 9.40 14.08 -5.50
C ILE A 301 10.09 12.73 -5.71
N LEU A 302 10.90 12.27 -4.75
CA LEU A 302 11.62 10.99 -4.84
C LEU A 302 10.65 9.81 -4.99
N ASN A 303 9.62 9.75 -4.15
CA ASN A 303 8.61 8.69 -4.19
C ASN A 303 7.70 8.80 -5.44
N ALA A 304 7.38 10.02 -5.89
CA ALA A 304 6.68 10.23 -7.15
C ALA A 304 7.53 9.82 -8.36
N ALA A 305 8.86 10.02 -8.32
CA ALA A 305 9.78 9.58 -9.36
C ALA A 305 9.73 8.05 -9.53
N ALA A 306 9.82 7.30 -8.43
CA ALA A 306 9.66 5.84 -8.45
C ALA A 306 8.29 5.43 -9.00
N ALA A 307 7.22 6.13 -8.61
CA ALA A 307 5.88 5.91 -9.14
C ALA A 307 5.78 6.16 -10.64
N LEU A 308 6.46 7.17 -11.16
CA LEU A 308 6.52 7.47 -12.59
C LEU A 308 7.34 6.43 -13.36
N ILE A 309 8.36 5.83 -12.75
CA ILE A 309 9.11 4.71 -13.32
C ILE A 309 8.19 3.49 -13.48
N VAL A 310 7.50 3.07 -12.43
CA VAL A 310 6.60 1.91 -12.51
C VAL A 310 5.39 2.17 -13.41
N ALA A 311 4.97 3.43 -13.55
CA ALA A 311 3.95 3.85 -14.51
C ALA A 311 4.47 3.86 -15.98
N GLY A 312 5.76 3.65 -16.20
CA GLY A 312 6.39 3.71 -17.53
C GLY A 312 6.48 5.12 -18.12
N LYS A 313 6.48 6.15 -17.28
CA LYS A 313 6.56 7.57 -17.68
C LYS A 313 7.96 8.17 -17.52
N ALA A 314 8.83 7.51 -16.75
CA ALA A 314 10.22 7.88 -16.58
C ALA A 314 11.12 6.65 -16.75
N ALA A 315 12.35 6.86 -17.24
CA ALA A 315 13.31 5.79 -17.42
C ALA A 315 14.15 5.53 -16.15
N ASN A 316 14.36 6.55 -15.33
CA ASN A 316 15.20 6.54 -14.13
C ASN A 316 14.69 7.59 -13.11
N LEU A 317 15.30 7.61 -11.91
CA LEU A 317 14.91 8.53 -10.84
C LEU A 317 15.13 10.00 -11.20
N MET A 318 16.19 10.33 -11.93
CA MET A 318 16.47 11.72 -12.34
C MET A 318 15.36 12.26 -13.25
N ASP A 319 14.98 11.50 -14.27
CA ASP A 319 13.89 11.88 -15.18
C ASP A 319 12.55 11.94 -14.44
N GLY A 320 12.30 10.98 -13.56
CA GLY A 320 11.08 10.94 -12.73
C GLY A 320 10.99 12.13 -11.78
N ALA A 321 12.10 12.51 -11.14
CA ALA A 321 12.18 13.66 -10.26
C ALA A 321 11.95 14.98 -11.02
N ALA A 322 12.49 15.10 -12.22
CA ALA A 322 12.25 16.28 -13.07
C ALA A 322 10.75 16.41 -13.43
N LEU A 323 10.09 15.31 -13.82
CA LEU A 323 8.65 15.29 -14.09
C LEU A 323 7.82 15.62 -12.83
N ALA A 324 8.20 15.05 -11.68
CA ALA A 324 7.54 15.31 -10.40
C ALA A 324 7.70 16.78 -9.96
N ALA A 325 8.90 17.35 -10.09
CA ALA A 325 9.14 18.76 -9.81
C ALA A 325 8.32 19.67 -10.73
N HIS A 326 8.28 19.38 -12.03
CA HIS A 326 7.46 20.10 -13.00
C HIS A 326 5.95 20.02 -12.67
N SER A 327 5.46 18.87 -12.21
CA SER A 327 4.06 18.69 -11.78
C SER A 327 3.68 19.66 -10.65
N ILE A 328 4.59 19.89 -9.71
CA ILE A 328 4.41 20.87 -8.62
C ILE A 328 4.47 22.29 -9.17
N GLU A 329 5.53 22.62 -9.89
CA GLU A 329 5.84 23.98 -10.35
C GLU A 329 4.84 24.54 -11.36
N SER A 330 4.27 23.65 -12.21
CA SER A 330 3.20 24.01 -13.16
C SER A 330 1.81 24.13 -12.51
N GLY A 331 1.66 23.71 -11.24
CA GLY A 331 0.37 23.61 -10.55
C GLY A 331 -0.48 22.41 -10.96
N ALA A 332 0.06 21.47 -11.75
CA ALA A 332 -0.68 20.28 -12.20
C ALA A 332 -1.05 19.35 -11.02
N ALA A 333 -0.14 19.18 -10.05
CA ALA A 333 -0.41 18.42 -8.84
C ALA A 333 -1.55 19.04 -7.99
N ARG A 334 -1.61 20.36 -7.89
CA ARG A 334 -2.71 21.08 -7.24
C ARG A 334 -4.02 20.87 -7.99
N THR A 335 -4.00 20.98 -9.31
CA THR A 335 -5.18 20.74 -10.16
C THR A 335 -5.69 19.31 -10.00
N ALA A 336 -4.82 18.32 -9.83
CA ALA A 336 -5.23 16.94 -9.55
C ALA A 336 -6.00 16.83 -8.21
N LEU A 337 -5.53 17.50 -7.14
CA LEU A 337 -6.24 17.57 -5.86
C LEU A 337 -7.59 18.27 -6.01
N GLU A 338 -7.65 19.42 -6.67
CA GLU A 338 -8.88 20.18 -6.87
C GLU A 338 -9.94 19.35 -7.61
N LYS A 339 -9.55 18.67 -8.67
CA LYS A 339 -10.42 17.75 -9.42
C LYS A 339 -10.89 16.59 -8.56
N LEU A 340 -9.98 15.95 -7.79
CA LEU A 340 -10.32 14.87 -6.87
C LEU A 340 -11.37 15.33 -5.84
N VAL A 341 -11.16 16.50 -5.24
CA VAL A 341 -12.12 17.11 -4.30
C VAL A 341 -13.45 17.38 -5.00
N ALA A 342 -13.45 18.00 -6.18
CA ALA A 342 -14.68 18.31 -6.91
C ALA A 342 -15.48 17.04 -7.23
N ILE A 343 -14.85 16.03 -7.85
CA ILE A 343 -15.51 14.79 -8.26
C ILE A 343 -16.02 14.00 -7.05
N SER A 344 -15.21 13.86 -5.99
CA SER A 344 -15.62 13.14 -4.79
C SER A 344 -16.81 13.80 -4.08
N ASN A 345 -16.98 15.11 -4.19
CA ASN A 345 -18.12 15.85 -3.64
C ASN A 345 -19.30 16.02 -4.62
N GLY A 346 -19.28 15.32 -5.77
CA GLY A 346 -20.36 15.34 -6.75
C GLY A 346 -20.44 16.63 -7.58
N ARG A 347 -19.35 17.39 -7.63
CA ARG A 347 -19.22 18.56 -8.51
C ARG A 347 -18.58 18.10 -9.82
N THR A 348 -19.20 18.43 -10.94
CA THR A 348 -18.71 18.13 -12.31
C THR A 348 -17.94 19.31 -12.85
#